data_d86efa029b16a6f605e2abe25410bd7d
#
_entry.id   d86efa029b16a6f605e2abe25410bd7d
#
_cell.length_a   1.000
_cell.length_b   1.000
_cell.length_c   1.000
_cell.angle_alpha   90.00
_cell.angle_beta   90.00
_cell.angle_gamma   90.00
#
_symmetry.space_group_name_H-M   'P 1'
#
loop_
_entity.id
_entity.type
_entity.pdbx_description
1 polymer ?
#
loop_
_entity_poly.entity_id
_entity_poly.type
_entity_poly.pdbx_seq_one_letter_code
_entity_poly.pdbx_strand_id
1 'polypeptide(L)'
;KMNKIDNKYANKIANAFLKNKIISPLPTRYTKKISNAQNFRKLCESKINKPIIGFKAAGTGIPVLKKLKEKEPFYATVYKHNVLNNKKSVRINKFTMGIELEVCYLIKKTFFNLNQKVTKNNIRKFITHIAPCIEVVGYRQKKKGIKSLGDLCSDFGANVKFVVGPKKKYKNQNVKNLKTNISNKKINQSFDWNTNTVYIDPLNSLRFVLSKLQKDKIKFNKNFYVFTGSSVGVVPILGKGIYNAKIDKIGSVSTKII
;
A
#
# COMPACT_ATOMS: atom_id res chain seq x y z
N LYS A 1 -2.73 23.43 -15.92
CA LYS A 1 -3.18 22.47 -16.97
C LYS A 1 -2.03 21.50 -17.23
N MET A 2 -2.33 20.17 -17.23
CA MET A 2 -1.35 19.14 -17.58
C MET A 2 -1.14 19.16 -19.10
N ASN A 3 0.11 19.16 -19.52
CA ASN A 3 0.49 19.33 -20.92
C ASN A 3 0.84 17.99 -21.62
N LYS A 4 1.18 18.05 -22.92
CA LYS A 4 1.56 16.87 -23.73
C LYS A 4 2.74 16.10 -23.12
N ILE A 5 3.70 16.81 -22.51
CA ILE A 5 4.90 16.22 -21.90
C ILE A 5 4.52 15.45 -20.63
N ASP A 6 3.61 15.97 -19.78
CA ASP A 6 3.13 15.28 -18.59
C ASP A 6 2.45 13.96 -18.94
N ASN A 7 1.63 13.95 -20.01
CA ASN A 7 1.00 12.73 -20.53
C ASN A 7 2.02 11.69 -21.02
N LYS A 8 3.12 12.11 -21.67
CA LYS A 8 4.20 11.20 -22.11
C LYS A 8 4.80 10.45 -20.92
N TYR A 9 5.15 11.18 -19.84
CA TYR A 9 5.73 10.57 -18.64
C TYR A 9 4.71 9.73 -17.86
N ALA A 10 3.44 10.15 -17.80
CA ALA A 10 2.37 9.37 -17.17
C ALA A 10 2.14 8.03 -17.89
N ASN A 11 2.10 8.03 -19.21
CA ASN A 11 2.00 6.80 -20.00
C ASN A 11 3.23 5.89 -19.78
N LYS A 12 4.43 6.47 -19.69
CA LYS A 12 5.66 5.71 -19.46
C LYS A 12 5.61 4.93 -18.14
N ILE A 13 5.25 5.58 -17.03
CA ILE A 13 5.18 4.91 -15.72
C ILE A 13 3.97 3.97 -15.63
N ALA A 14 2.81 4.31 -16.19
CA ALA A 14 1.66 3.44 -16.24
C ALA A 14 1.95 2.14 -17.02
N ASN A 15 2.62 2.23 -18.17
CA ASN A 15 3.07 1.07 -18.93
C ASN A 15 4.10 0.23 -18.17
N ALA A 16 5.03 0.88 -17.45
CA ALA A 16 5.99 0.17 -16.61
C ALA A 16 5.30 -0.58 -15.47
N PHE A 17 4.28 0.01 -14.87
CA PHE A 17 3.43 -0.63 -13.86
C PHE A 17 2.73 -1.87 -14.40
N LEU A 18 2.06 -1.75 -15.55
CA LEU A 18 1.31 -2.86 -16.17
C LEU A 18 2.22 -3.99 -16.66
N LYS A 19 3.42 -3.66 -17.15
CA LYS A 19 4.36 -4.63 -17.75
C LYS A 19 5.48 -5.06 -16.80
N ASN A 20 5.44 -4.65 -15.54
CA ASN A 20 6.50 -4.94 -14.55
C ASN A 20 7.91 -4.58 -15.04
N LYS A 21 8.10 -3.36 -15.56
CA LYS A 21 9.37 -2.91 -16.13
C LYS A 21 10.03 -1.81 -15.30
N ILE A 22 11.36 -1.76 -15.37
CA ILE A 22 12.16 -0.61 -14.89
C ILE A 22 12.08 0.49 -15.93
N ILE A 23 12.08 1.74 -15.47
CA ILE A 23 12.15 2.93 -16.32
C ILE A 23 13.32 3.82 -15.91
N SER A 24 13.74 4.68 -16.83
CA SER A 24 14.62 5.82 -16.51
C SER A 24 13.91 6.73 -15.50
N PRO A 25 14.68 7.40 -14.62
CA PRO A 25 14.12 8.31 -13.64
C PRO A 25 13.15 9.34 -14.25
N LEU A 26 12.05 9.59 -13.55
CA LEU A 26 11.15 10.69 -13.89
C LEU A 26 11.82 12.03 -13.60
N PRO A 27 11.49 13.10 -14.33
CA PRO A 27 11.93 14.45 -14.00
C PRO A 27 11.57 14.83 -12.56
N THR A 28 12.47 15.51 -11.87
CA THR A 28 12.33 15.88 -10.44
C THR A 28 11.09 16.71 -10.15
N ARG A 29 10.57 17.47 -11.13
CA ARG A 29 9.31 18.21 -10.97
C ARG A 29 8.11 17.35 -10.59
N TYR A 30 8.11 16.05 -10.95
CA TYR A 30 7.04 15.10 -10.58
C TYR A 30 7.27 14.39 -9.24
N THR A 31 8.48 14.47 -8.68
CA THR A 31 8.86 13.65 -7.54
C THR A 31 9.36 14.45 -6.34
N LYS A 32 9.87 15.67 -6.52
CA LYS A 32 10.51 16.46 -5.45
C LYS A 32 9.50 16.88 -4.36
N LYS A 33 8.32 17.36 -4.75
CA LYS A 33 7.25 17.81 -3.83
C LYS A 33 6.11 16.81 -3.83
N ILE A 34 5.65 16.40 -2.64
CA ILE A 34 4.57 15.42 -2.51
C ILE A 34 3.27 15.89 -3.20
N SER A 35 2.94 17.19 -3.16
CA SER A 35 1.76 17.73 -3.86
C SER A 35 1.82 17.52 -5.38
N ASN A 36 2.99 17.77 -5.99
CA ASN A 36 3.18 17.53 -7.43
C ASN A 36 3.11 16.03 -7.76
N ALA A 37 3.72 15.21 -6.91
CA ALA A 37 3.71 13.75 -7.07
C ALA A 37 2.30 13.17 -6.96
N GLN A 38 1.45 13.68 -6.06
CA GLN A 38 0.05 13.28 -5.94
C GLN A 38 -0.75 13.63 -7.21
N ASN A 39 -0.58 14.83 -7.74
CA ASN A 39 -1.25 15.24 -8.99
C ASN A 39 -0.78 14.40 -10.18
N PHE A 40 0.54 14.17 -10.27
CA PHE A 40 1.13 13.32 -11.31
C PHE A 40 0.66 11.87 -11.18
N ARG A 41 0.62 11.30 -9.96
CA ARG A 41 0.10 9.95 -9.71
C ARG A 41 -1.36 9.81 -10.20
N LYS A 42 -2.24 10.78 -9.89
CA LYS A 42 -3.62 10.77 -10.37
C LYS A 42 -3.69 10.73 -11.92
N LEU A 43 -2.81 11.48 -12.59
CA LEU A 43 -2.69 11.40 -14.04
C LEU A 43 -2.21 10.01 -14.50
N CYS A 44 -1.22 9.43 -13.83
CA CYS A 44 -0.74 8.08 -14.15
C CYS A 44 -1.83 7.03 -13.95
N GLU A 45 -2.58 7.11 -12.85
CA GLU A 45 -3.70 6.21 -12.55
C GLU A 45 -4.81 6.30 -13.61
N SER A 46 -5.08 7.50 -14.16
CA SER A 46 -6.05 7.66 -15.26
C SER A 46 -5.64 6.96 -16.57
N LYS A 47 -4.36 6.58 -16.72
CA LYS A 47 -3.86 5.81 -17.87
C LYS A 47 -3.96 4.29 -17.67
N ILE A 48 -4.33 3.84 -16.47
CA ILE A 48 -4.44 2.41 -16.15
C ILE A 48 -5.91 1.99 -16.28
N ASN A 49 -6.24 1.38 -17.39
CA ASN A 49 -7.57 0.81 -17.62
C ASN A 49 -7.66 -0.60 -17.01
N LYS A 50 -7.69 -0.68 -15.68
CA LYS A 50 -7.86 -1.92 -14.92
C LYS A 50 -8.85 -1.72 -13.77
N PRO A 51 -9.65 -2.75 -13.42
CA PRO A 51 -10.60 -2.65 -12.32
C PRO A 51 -9.89 -2.32 -10.99
N ILE A 52 -10.33 -1.27 -10.34
CA ILE A 52 -9.90 -0.90 -8.99
C ILE A 52 -10.57 -1.84 -8.00
N ILE A 53 -9.84 -2.24 -6.95
CA ILE A 53 -10.37 -3.05 -5.85
C ILE A 53 -10.21 -2.38 -4.48
N GLY A 54 -9.42 -1.33 -4.41
CA GLY A 54 -9.19 -0.63 -3.16
C GLY A 54 -8.10 0.44 -3.24
N PHE A 55 -7.61 0.79 -2.06
CA PHE A 55 -6.60 1.82 -1.86
C PHE A 55 -5.58 1.37 -0.81
N LYS A 56 -4.40 1.94 -0.87
CA LYS A 56 -3.36 1.72 0.15
C LYS A 56 -2.89 3.04 0.75
N ALA A 57 -2.47 3.01 2.02
CA ALA A 57 -1.58 4.02 2.57
C ALA A 57 -0.13 3.66 2.22
N ALA A 58 0.69 4.65 1.93
CA ALA A 58 2.11 4.45 1.66
C ALA A 58 2.95 5.53 2.34
N GLY A 59 4.18 5.18 2.72
CA GLY A 59 5.03 6.04 3.52
C GLY A 59 4.53 6.20 4.96
N THR A 60 3.98 5.15 5.55
CA THR A 60 3.31 5.18 6.86
C THR A 60 4.26 5.05 8.04
N GLY A 61 5.49 4.62 7.83
CA GLY A 61 6.48 4.48 8.92
C GLY A 61 6.86 5.85 9.49
N ILE A 62 6.64 6.07 10.79
CA ILE A 62 6.97 7.34 11.46
C ILE A 62 8.45 7.73 11.27
N PRO A 63 9.44 6.81 11.40
CA PRO A 63 10.85 7.14 11.14
C PRO A 63 11.08 7.58 9.69
N VAL A 64 10.40 6.96 8.71
CA VAL A 64 10.51 7.32 7.29
C VAL A 64 9.97 8.72 7.05
N LEU A 65 8.80 9.06 7.58
CA LEU A 65 8.21 10.40 7.47
C LEU A 65 9.15 11.46 8.05
N LYS A 66 9.71 11.21 9.24
CA LYS A 66 10.69 12.12 9.88
C LYS A 66 11.93 12.31 9.02
N LYS A 67 12.53 11.22 8.51
CA LYS A 67 13.71 11.25 7.63
C LYS A 67 13.45 12.05 6.35
N LEU A 68 12.26 11.90 5.76
CA LEU A 68 11.87 12.59 4.53
C LEU A 68 11.25 13.98 4.78
N LYS A 69 11.20 14.43 6.04
CA LYS A 69 10.63 15.73 6.47
C LYS A 69 9.17 15.91 6.05
N GLU A 70 8.40 14.81 6.07
CA GLU A 70 6.98 14.80 5.73
C GLU A 70 6.12 14.61 6.98
N LYS A 71 4.93 15.22 6.98
CA LYS A 71 4.02 15.20 8.14
C LYS A 71 3.00 14.06 8.10
N GLU A 72 2.69 13.59 6.91
CA GLU A 72 1.66 12.57 6.69
C GLU A 72 2.00 11.66 5.50
N PRO A 73 1.49 10.42 5.51
CA PRO A 73 1.61 9.52 4.36
C PRO A 73 0.77 10.02 3.18
N PHE A 74 0.73 9.23 2.11
CA PHE A 74 -0.20 9.43 1.00
C PHE A 74 -0.99 8.14 0.75
N TYR A 75 -2.03 8.23 -0.11
CA TYR A 75 -2.72 7.03 -0.58
C TYR A 75 -2.45 6.79 -2.06
N ALA A 76 -2.59 5.54 -2.50
CA ALA A 76 -2.54 5.14 -3.91
C ALA A 76 -3.63 4.12 -4.22
N THR A 77 -4.00 4.02 -5.50
CA THR A 77 -5.00 3.08 -6.00
C THR A 77 -4.43 1.67 -6.07
N VAL A 78 -5.24 0.68 -5.69
CA VAL A 78 -4.92 -0.75 -5.82
C VAL A 78 -5.86 -1.40 -6.83
N TYR A 79 -5.27 -2.09 -7.82
CA TYR A 79 -6.01 -2.73 -8.91
C TYR A 79 -6.23 -4.22 -8.64
N LYS A 80 -7.35 -4.77 -9.12
CA LYS A 80 -7.77 -6.15 -8.86
C LYS A 80 -6.70 -7.18 -9.25
N HIS A 81 -6.01 -6.99 -10.37
CA HIS A 81 -4.97 -7.92 -10.84
C HIS A 81 -3.71 -7.96 -9.96
N ASN A 82 -3.57 -7.01 -9.03
CA ASN A 82 -2.46 -6.99 -8.07
C ASN A 82 -2.81 -7.65 -6.73
N VAL A 83 -4.07 -8.01 -6.50
CA VAL A 83 -4.51 -8.65 -5.26
C VAL A 83 -4.67 -10.15 -5.48
N LEU A 84 -4.00 -10.92 -4.66
CA LEU A 84 -3.96 -12.39 -4.71
C LEU A 84 -4.53 -12.97 -3.41
N ASN A 85 -5.06 -14.18 -3.53
CA ASN A 85 -5.49 -14.95 -2.37
C ASN A 85 -4.29 -15.51 -1.61
N ASN A 86 -4.51 -15.83 -0.33
CA ASN A 86 -3.55 -16.52 0.54
C ASN A 86 -2.90 -17.73 -0.14
N LYS A 87 -1.61 -17.97 0.12
CA LYS A 87 -0.79 -19.06 -0.42
C LYS A 87 -0.47 -18.98 -1.92
N LYS A 88 -0.91 -17.94 -2.64
CA LYS A 88 -0.52 -17.75 -4.04
C LYS A 88 0.95 -17.37 -4.14
N SER A 89 1.59 -17.82 -5.23
CA SER A 89 2.99 -17.49 -5.52
C SER A 89 3.12 -16.10 -6.12
N VAL A 90 4.21 -15.42 -5.77
CA VAL A 90 4.60 -14.14 -6.36
C VAL A 90 5.99 -14.25 -6.95
N ARG A 91 6.11 -13.92 -8.23
CA ARG A 91 7.41 -13.79 -8.88
C ARG A 91 8.01 -12.43 -8.58
N ILE A 92 9.25 -12.43 -8.07
CA ILE A 92 10.03 -11.20 -7.92
C ILE A 92 10.69 -10.82 -9.25
N ASN A 93 11.08 -9.57 -9.36
CA ASN A 93 11.75 -9.03 -10.52
C ASN A 93 12.83 -8.00 -10.12
N LYS A 94 13.53 -7.44 -11.12
CA LYS A 94 14.69 -6.56 -10.89
C LYS A 94 14.40 -5.30 -10.09
N PHE A 95 13.14 -4.85 -9.98
CA PHE A 95 12.78 -3.67 -9.20
C PHE A 95 12.13 -3.99 -7.86
N THR A 96 11.93 -5.26 -7.53
CA THR A 96 11.43 -5.68 -6.21
C THR A 96 12.38 -5.22 -5.12
N MET A 97 11.84 -4.58 -4.08
CA MET A 97 12.60 -4.10 -2.93
C MET A 97 12.49 -5.06 -1.73
N GLY A 98 11.34 -5.68 -1.55
CA GLY A 98 11.07 -6.55 -0.42
C GLY A 98 9.59 -6.84 -0.25
N ILE A 99 9.24 -7.28 0.95
CA ILE A 99 7.87 -7.56 1.37
C ILE A 99 7.54 -6.78 2.64
N GLU A 100 6.26 -6.51 2.82
CA GLU A 100 5.70 -5.81 3.97
C GLU A 100 4.57 -6.64 4.57
N LEU A 101 4.32 -6.48 5.87
CA LEU A 101 3.17 -7.09 6.54
C LEU A 101 2.22 -6.00 7.00
N GLU A 102 0.99 -6.08 6.52
CA GLU A 102 -0.02 -5.04 6.71
C GLU A 102 -1.31 -5.58 7.30
N VAL A 103 -2.02 -4.71 7.99
CA VAL A 103 -3.45 -4.91 8.28
C VAL A 103 -4.25 -4.44 7.06
N CYS A 104 -5.15 -5.29 6.60
CA CYS A 104 -6.05 -5.00 5.49
C CYS A 104 -7.50 -4.97 6.01
N TYR A 105 -8.25 -3.93 5.63
CA TYR A 105 -9.67 -3.79 5.93
C TYR A 105 -10.53 -3.91 4.68
N LEU A 106 -11.69 -4.56 4.79
CA LEU A 106 -12.74 -4.53 3.77
C LEU A 106 -13.81 -3.53 4.20
N ILE A 107 -14.04 -2.50 3.40
CA ILE A 107 -14.89 -1.35 3.68
C ILE A 107 -16.16 -1.41 2.82
N LYS A 108 -17.31 -1.11 3.43
CA LYS A 108 -18.61 -1.00 2.73
C LYS A 108 -18.60 0.20 1.78
N LYS A 109 -19.16 0.03 0.58
CA LYS A 109 -19.38 1.12 -0.38
C LYS A 109 -20.17 2.29 0.19
N THR A 110 -21.04 2.03 1.15
CA THR A 110 -21.86 3.05 1.84
C THR A 110 -21.02 4.08 2.61
N PHE A 111 -19.71 3.85 2.79
CA PHE A 111 -18.79 4.86 3.30
C PHE A 111 -18.84 6.16 2.47
N PHE A 112 -19.02 6.08 1.16
CA PHE A 112 -19.06 7.25 0.29
C PHE A 112 -20.34 8.10 0.43
N ASN A 113 -21.30 7.63 1.22
CA ASN A 113 -22.49 8.40 1.62
C ASN A 113 -22.28 9.17 2.95
N LEU A 114 -21.09 9.06 3.57
CA LEU A 114 -20.79 9.77 4.81
C LEU A 114 -20.55 11.25 4.55
N ASN A 115 -21.48 12.08 5.01
CA ASN A 115 -21.42 13.56 4.88
C ASN A 115 -20.65 14.24 6.02
N GLN A 116 -20.37 13.49 7.11
CA GLN A 116 -19.63 14.00 8.27
C GLN A 116 -18.12 13.83 8.07
N LYS A 117 -17.34 14.62 8.82
CA LYS A 117 -15.89 14.46 8.89
C LYS A 117 -15.52 13.03 9.32
N VAL A 118 -14.57 12.44 8.63
CA VAL A 118 -14.07 11.09 8.93
C VAL A 118 -13.30 11.08 10.25
N THR A 119 -13.73 10.22 11.18
CA THR A 119 -13.12 9.99 12.50
C THR A 119 -12.89 8.51 12.75
N LYS A 120 -12.02 8.14 13.72
CA LYS A 120 -11.83 6.74 14.11
C LYS A 120 -13.13 6.06 14.57
N ASN A 121 -14.04 6.81 15.16
CA ASN A 121 -15.31 6.26 15.67
C ASN A 121 -16.29 5.98 14.54
N ASN A 122 -16.54 6.96 13.65
CA ASN A 122 -17.56 6.80 12.62
C ASN A 122 -17.15 5.88 11.47
N ILE A 123 -15.86 5.61 11.23
CA ILE A 123 -15.43 4.67 10.20
C ILE A 123 -15.68 3.21 10.58
N ARG A 124 -15.73 2.88 11.89
CA ARG A 124 -15.86 1.50 12.36
C ARG A 124 -17.09 0.79 11.80
N LYS A 125 -18.22 1.48 11.68
CA LYS A 125 -19.48 0.94 11.13
C LYS A 125 -19.38 0.53 9.65
N PHE A 126 -18.38 1.02 8.93
CA PHE A 126 -18.15 0.68 7.52
C PHE A 126 -17.16 -0.47 7.35
N ILE A 127 -16.47 -0.90 8.39
CA ILE A 127 -15.54 -2.04 8.32
C ILE A 127 -16.34 -3.33 8.41
N THR A 128 -16.25 -4.18 7.40
CA THR A 128 -16.89 -5.51 7.42
C THR A 128 -15.95 -6.60 7.90
N HIS A 129 -14.71 -6.59 7.39
CA HIS A 129 -13.71 -7.62 7.68
C HIS A 129 -12.34 -6.98 7.86
N ILE A 130 -11.48 -7.75 8.53
CA ILE A 130 -10.08 -7.47 8.73
C ILE A 130 -9.26 -8.71 8.34
N ALA A 131 -8.07 -8.51 7.80
CA ALA A 131 -7.18 -9.60 7.42
C ALA A 131 -5.71 -9.16 7.52
N PRO A 132 -4.77 -10.10 7.73
CA PRO A 132 -3.35 -9.85 7.47
C PRO A 132 -3.10 -9.86 5.97
N CYS A 133 -2.13 -9.07 5.51
CA CYS A 133 -1.73 -9.01 4.11
C CYS A 133 -0.22 -8.93 3.97
N ILE A 134 0.35 -9.69 3.05
CA ILE A 134 1.73 -9.48 2.58
C ILE A 134 1.67 -8.61 1.34
N GLU A 135 2.31 -7.42 1.37
CA GLU A 135 2.56 -6.62 0.18
C GLU A 135 3.96 -6.91 -0.35
N VAL A 136 4.07 -7.17 -1.65
CA VAL A 136 5.35 -7.15 -2.36
C VAL A 136 5.54 -5.76 -2.92
N VAL A 137 6.62 -5.09 -2.52
CA VAL A 137 6.93 -3.72 -2.92
C VAL A 137 8.09 -3.64 -3.91
N GLY A 138 8.03 -2.68 -4.80
CA GLY A 138 9.06 -2.48 -5.82
C GLY A 138 9.09 -1.04 -6.35
N TYR A 139 10.29 -0.56 -6.67
CA TYR A 139 10.50 0.79 -7.14
C TYR A 139 11.03 0.80 -8.59
N ARG A 140 10.18 1.25 -9.53
CA ARG A 140 10.43 1.14 -10.96
C ARG A 140 11.53 2.07 -11.45
N GLN A 141 11.81 3.14 -10.72
CA GLN A 141 12.91 4.08 -10.96
C GLN A 141 14.19 3.69 -10.19
N LYS A 142 14.51 2.40 -10.10
CA LYS A 142 15.57 1.84 -9.24
C LYS A 142 16.90 2.58 -9.29
N LYS A 143 17.34 3.04 -10.48
CA LYS A 143 18.60 3.77 -10.65
C LYS A 143 18.65 5.12 -9.92
N LYS A 144 17.51 5.76 -9.71
CA LYS A 144 17.41 7.02 -8.97
C LYS A 144 17.53 6.82 -7.45
N GLY A 145 17.00 5.70 -6.92
CA GLY A 145 16.75 5.52 -5.51
C GLY A 145 15.58 6.39 -5.01
N ILE A 146 15.17 6.15 -3.76
CA ILE A 146 14.08 6.87 -3.10
C ILE A 146 14.68 8.00 -2.27
N LYS A 147 14.49 9.24 -2.70
CA LYS A 147 15.03 10.44 -2.06
C LYS A 147 13.96 11.31 -1.41
N SER A 148 12.69 11.09 -1.74
CA SER A 148 11.54 11.83 -1.23
C SER A 148 10.31 10.93 -1.14
N LEU A 149 9.31 11.35 -0.39
CA LEU A 149 8.00 10.68 -0.38
C LEU A 149 7.31 10.79 -1.76
N GLY A 150 7.59 11.85 -2.50
CA GLY A 150 7.12 12.02 -3.87
C GLY A 150 7.67 10.99 -4.85
N ASP A 151 8.87 10.45 -4.63
CA ASP A 151 9.41 9.35 -5.43
C ASP A 151 8.52 8.10 -5.32
N LEU A 152 8.13 7.72 -4.10
CA LEU A 152 7.20 6.62 -3.87
C LEU A 152 5.81 6.93 -4.43
N CYS A 153 5.33 8.16 -4.21
CA CYS A 153 4.01 8.57 -4.66
C CYS A 153 3.87 8.52 -6.18
N SER A 154 4.87 9.01 -6.92
CA SER A 154 4.88 8.99 -8.39
C SER A 154 5.00 7.59 -8.98
N ASP A 155 5.39 6.59 -8.19
CA ASP A 155 5.43 5.16 -8.55
C ASP A 155 4.33 4.34 -7.84
N PHE A 156 3.12 4.88 -7.74
CA PHE A 156 1.93 4.22 -7.19
C PHE A 156 2.11 3.68 -5.77
N GLY A 157 2.97 4.30 -4.95
CA GLY A 157 3.29 3.81 -3.62
C GLY A 157 4.13 2.54 -3.61
N ALA A 158 4.91 2.31 -4.66
CA ALA A 158 5.78 1.14 -4.82
C ALA A 158 5.03 -0.21 -4.83
N ASN A 159 3.71 -0.22 -5.05
CA ASN A 159 2.95 -1.46 -5.01
C ASN A 159 3.26 -2.39 -6.20
N VAL A 160 3.33 -3.70 -5.92
CA VAL A 160 3.50 -4.76 -6.93
C VAL A 160 2.42 -5.80 -6.78
N LYS A 161 2.32 -6.46 -5.62
CA LYS A 161 1.30 -7.47 -5.32
C LYS A 161 0.88 -7.41 -3.86
N PHE A 162 -0.36 -7.78 -3.60
CA PHE A 162 -0.95 -7.92 -2.27
C PHE A 162 -1.49 -9.33 -2.12
N VAL A 163 -0.97 -10.09 -1.17
CA VAL A 163 -1.46 -11.43 -0.84
C VAL A 163 -2.30 -11.32 0.43
N VAL A 164 -3.61 -11.40 0.28
CA VAL A 164 -4.56 -11.21 1.38
C VAL A 164 -4.82 -12.54 2.08
N GLY A 165 -4.61 -12.57 3.39
CA GLY A 165 -4.89 -13.71 4.23
C GLY A 165 -6.39 -13.95 4.47
N PRO A 166 -6.74 -14.97 5.29
CA PRO A 166 -8.13 -15.22 5.65
C PRO A 166 -8.76 -14.00 6.30
N LYS A 167 -9.92 -13.61 5.79
CA LYS A 167 -10.70 -12.48 6.30
C LYS A 167 -11.52 -12.91 7.52
N LYS A 168 -11.43 -12.14 8.60
CA LYS A 168 -12.28 -12.29 9.78
C LYS A 168 -13.28 -11.16 9.85
N LYS A 169 -14.50 -11.43 10.33
CA LYS A 169 -15.48 -10.38 10.61
C LYS A 169 -14.92 -9.37 11.60
N TYR A 170 -15.03 -8.09 11.30
CA TYR A 170 -14.56 -7.04 12.19
C TYR A 170 -15.47 -6.92 13.43
N LYS A 171 -14.88 -6.96 14.62
CA LYS A 171 -15.58 -6.91 15.91
C LYS A 171 -15.09 -5.74 16.79
N ASN A 172 -14.69 -4.63 16.18
CA ASN A 172 -14.11 -3.46 16.87
C ASN A 172 -12.86 -3.78 17.72
N GLN A 173 -12.16 -4.86 17.37
CA GLN A 173 -10.95 -5.27 18.10
C GLN A 173 -9.90 -4.17 18.09
N ASN A 174 -9.15 -4.09 19.20
CA ASN A 174 -7.99 -3.21 19.26
C ASN A 174 -6.89 -3.74 18.35
N VAL A 175 -6.40 -2.88 17.46
CA VAL A 175 -5.33 -3.19 16.48
C VAL A 175 -4.01 -2.50 16.82
N LYS A 176 -3.97 -1.74 17.91
CA LYS A 176 -2.78 -1.08 18.40
C LYS A 176 -1.92 -2.06 19.21
N ASN A 177 -0.59 -1.98 19.07
CA ASN A 177 0.38 -2.80 19.80
C ASN A 177 0.21 -4.31 19.62
N LEU A 178 -0.22 -4.76 18.44
CA LEU A 178 -0.22 -6.19 18.12
C LEU A 178 1.15 -6.61 17.64
N LYS A 179 1.67 -7.72 18.17
CA LYS A 179 2.91 -8.34 17.69
C LYS A 179 2.73 -8.81 16.25
N THR A 180 3.75 -8.59 15.44
CA THR A 180 3.79 -8.99 14.04
C THR A 180 5.09 -9.74 13.76
N ASN A 181 4.99 -10.77 12.94
CA ASN A 181 6.14 -11.56 12.52
C ASN A 181 6.02 -11.88 11.03
N ILE A 182 7.14 -11.85 10.32
CA ILE A 182 7.28 -12.39 8.97
C ILE A 182 8.53 -13.24 8.92
N SER A 183 8.43 -14.46 8.40
CA SER A 183 9.53 -15.42 8.41
C SER A 183 9.59 -16.31 7.18
N ASN A 184 10.80 -16.76 6.85
CA ASN A 184 11.06 -17.82 5.88
C ASN A 184 11.98 -18.86 6.54
N LYS A 185 11.43 -19.99 6.94
CA LYS A 185 12.14 -21.05 7.65
C LYS A 185 13.28 -21.67 6.82
N LYS A 186 13.11 -21.74 5.48
CA LYS A 186 14.12 -22.36 4.59
C LYS A 186 15.48 -21.69 4.67
N ILE A 187 15.49 -20.37 4.94
CA ILE A 187 16.72 -19.55 5.02
C ILE A 187 16.92 -18.96 6.40
N ASN A 188 16.25 -19.51 7.41
CA ASN A 188 16.31 -19.06 8.80
C ASN A 188 16.12 -17.53 8.96
N GLN A 189 15.20 -16.96 8.20
CA GLN A 189 14.89 -15.54 8.23
C GLN A 189 13.63 -15.28 9.07
N SER A 190 13.71 -14.38 10.04
CA SER A 190 12.56 -13.94 10.85
C SER A 190 12.70 -12.48 11.24
N PHE A 191 11.59 -11.74 11.16
CA PHE A 191 11.48 -10.35 11.58
C PHE A 191 10.25 -10.18 12.47
N ASP A 192 10.48 -9.70 13.67
CA ASP A 192 9.44 -9.39 14.65
C ASP A 192 9.28 -7.89 14.81
N TRP A 193 8.04 -7.44 14.89
CA TRP A 193 7.72 -6.02 15.04
C TRP A 193 6.34 -5.81 15.70
N ASN A 194 5.77 -4.62 15.50
CA ASN A 194 4.51 -4.25 16.14
C ASN A 194 3.67 -3.30 15.26
N THR A 195 2.34 -3.37 15.37
CA THR A 195 1.43 -2.55 14.59
C THR A 195 1.42 -1.07 14.96
N ASN A 196 2.04 -0.65 16.06
CA ASN A 196 2.13 0.76 16.46
C ASN A 196 3.07 1.60 15.58
N THR A 197 3.85 0.97 14.71
CA THR A 197 4.73 1.65 13.74
C THR A 197 4.00 2.22 12.54
N VAL A 198 2.75 1.79 12.31
CA VAL A 198 1.95 2.15 11.14
C VAL A 198 1.18 3.44 11.41
N TYR A 199 1.79 4.60 11.20
CA TYR A 199 1.13 5.91 11.35
C TYR A 199 0.24 5.98 12.59
N ILE A 200 0.86 5.69 13.76
CA ILE A 200 0.29 5.53 15.10
C ILE A 200 -0.35 4.15 15.29
N ASP A 201 -1.29 3.74 14.46
CA ASP A 201 -1.92 2.41 14.42
C ASP A 201 -2.65 2.19 13.09
N PRO A 202 -2.95 0.93 12.72
CA PRO A 202 -3.65 0.63 11.46
C PRO A 202 -5.02 1.28 11.32
N LEU A 203 -5.76 1.50 12.41
CA LEU A 203 -7.05 2.17 12.35
C LEU A 203 -6.90 3.67 12.04
N ASN A 204 -5.83 4.30 12.55
CA ASN A 204 -5.52 5.69 12.21
C ASN A 204 -5.09 5.82 10.74
N SER A 205 -4.31 4.86 10.24
CA SER A 205 -3.94 4.81 8.82
C SER A 205 -5.18 4.63 7.93
N LEU A 206 -6.10 3.73 8.30
CA LEU A 206 -7.40 3.60 7.63
C LEU A 206 -8.16 4.94 7.61
N ARG A 207 -8.30 5.58 8.78
CA ARG A 207 -8.94 6.90 8.90
C ARG A 207 -8.30 7.92 7.96
N PHE A 208 -6.96 7.93 7.89
CA PHE A 208 -6.23 8.82 6.97
C PHE A 208 -6.63 8.57 5.51
N VAL A 209 -6.57 7.33 5.03
CA VAL A 209 -6.95 7.00 3.65
C VAL A 209 -8.39 7.43 3.37
N LEU A 210 -9.34 7.05 4.22
CA LEU A 210 -10.75 7.38 4.04
C LEU A 210 -11.00 8.90 4.05
N SER A 211 -10.30 9.65 4.90
CA SER A 211 -10.36 11.13 4.90
C SER A 211 -9.86 11.74 3.60
N LYS A 212 -8.79 11.18 3.02
CA LYS A 212 -8.26 11.66 1.74
C LYS A 212 -9.18 11.31 0.58
N LEU A 213 -9.79 10.12 0.57
CA LEU A 213 -10.80 9.75 -0.43
C LEU A 213 -12.01 10.69 -0.40
N GLN A 214 -12.48 11.05 0.80
CA GLN A 214 -13.57 12.01 0.98
C GLN A 214 -13.17 13.39 0.47
N LYS A 215 -12.00 13.91 0.88
CA LYS A 215 -11.46 15.21 0.44
C LYS A 215 -11.29 15.27 -1.09
N ASP A 216 -10.81 14.19 -1.69
CA ASP A 216 -10.59 14.09 -3.14
C ASP A 216 -11.87 13.76 -3.91
N LYS A 217 -13.02 13.68 -3.23
CA LYS A 217 -14.35 13.39 -3.81
C LYS A 217 -14.37 12.09 -4.62
N ILE A 218 -13.56 11.12 -4.20
CA ILE A 218 -13.56 9.80 -4.82
C ILE A 218 -14.88 9.12 -4.54
N LYS A 219 -15.48 8.53 -5.57
CA LYS A 219 -16.68 7.69 -5.48
C LYS A 219 -16.35 6.29 -5.97
N PHE A 220 -16.81 5.28 -5.25
CA PHE A 220 -16.62 3.89 -5.60
C PHE A 220 -17.88 3.10 -5.27
N ASN A 221 -18.39 2.32 -6.21
CA ASN A 221 -19.72 1.68 -6.11
C ASN A 221 -19.69 0.24 -5.59
N LYS A 222 -18.53 -0.23 -5.12
CA LYS A 222 -18.33 -1.58 -4.58
C LYS A 222 -17.68 -1.50 -3.20
N ASN A 223 -17.80 -2.58 -2.42
CA ASN A 223 -16.96 -2.76 -1.23
C ASN A 223 -15.50 -2.83 -1.67
N PHE A 224 -14.61 -2.27 -0.89
CA PHE A 224 -13.23 -2.08 -1.29
C PHE A 224 -12.25 -2.36 -0.15
N TYR A 225 -11.03 -2.73 -0.54
CA TYR A 225 -9.94 -2.92 0.41
C TYR A 225 -9.25 -1.61 0.75
N VAL A 226 -8.79 -1.50 2.01
CA VAL A 226 -7.79 -0.51 2.41
C VAL A 226 -6.63 -1.23 3.08
N PHE A 227 -5.45 -1.09 2.50
CA PHE A 227 -4.18 -1.58 3.01
C PHE A 227 -3.51 -0.45 3.79
N THR A 228 -3.07 -0.73 5.02
CA THR A 228 -2.78 0.35 5.98
C THR A 228 -1.32 0.72 6.13
N GLY A 229 -0.43 0.06 5.38
CA GLY A 229 1.01 0.25 5.46
C GLY A 229 1.67 -0.77 6.39
N SER A 230 2.99 -0.89 6.24
CA SER A 230 3.77 -1.94 6.88
C SER A 230 3.87 -1.79 8.38
N SER A 231 3.66 -2.90 9.09
CA SER A 231 3.94 -3.04 10.51
C SER A 231 5.34 -3.58 10.82
N VAL A 232 6.12 -3.94 9.80
CA VAL A 232 7.48 -4.49 9.92
C VAL A 232 8.53 -3.72 9.10
N GLY A 233 8.13 -2.64 8.44
CA GLY A 233 8.96 -1.97 7.44
C GLY A 233 9.08 -2.81 6.16
N VAL A 234 10.06 -2.51 5.32
CA VAL A 234 10.37 -3.32 4.13
C VAL A 234 11.36 -4.41 4.52
N VAL A 235 10.87 -5.65 4.54
CA VAL A 235 11.70 -6.84 4.81
C VAL A 235 12.38 -7.28 3.52
N PRO A 236 13.71 -7.37 3.47
CA PRO A 236 14.42 -7.81 2.28
C PRO A 236 14.11 -9.29 1.98
N ILE A 237 14.00 -9.64 0.71
CA ILE A 237 13.84 -11.02 0.26
C ILE A 237 15.24 -11.61 0.07
N LEU A 238 15.76 -12.29 1.09
CA LEU A 238 17.10 -12.89 1.07
C LEU A 238 17.16 -14.22 0.31
N GLY A 239 16.01 -14.83 0.04
CA GLY A 239 15.93 -16.07 -0.74
C GLY A 239 14.51 -16.41 -1.15
N LYS A 240 14.40 -17.30 -2.12
CA LYS A 240 13.11 -17.83 -2.57
C LYS A 240 12.56 -18.83 -1.55
N GLY A 241 11.25 -19.00 -1.54
CA GLY A 241 10.59 -19.93 -0.62
C GLY A 241 9.28 -19.40 -0.08
N ILE A 242 8.76 -20.07 0.94
CA ILE A 242 7.51 -19.70 1.59
C ILE A 242 7.80 -18.67 2.68
N TYR A 243 7.22 -17.50 2.53
CA TYR A 243 7.16 -16.48 3.57
C TYR A 243 5.83 -16.59 4.31
N ASN A 244 5.91 -16.84 5.62
CA ASN A 244 4.77 -16.86 6.52
C ASN A 244 4.76 -15.57 7.33
N ALA A 245 3.59 -14.97 7.47
CA ALA A 245 3.43 -13.76 8.25
C ALA A 245 2.22 -13.87 9.18
N LYS A 246 2.35 -13.30 10.38
CA LYS A 246 1.32 -13.34 11.42
C LYS A 246 1.17 -11.98 12.06
N ILE A 247 -0.07 -11.58 12.28
CA ILE A 247 -0.45 -10.46 13.14
C ILE A 247 -1.31 -11.03 14.26
N ASP A 248 -0.88 -10.85 15.50
CA ASP A 248 -1.60 -11.36 16.66
C ASP A 248 -3.05 -10.90 16.65
N LYS A 249 -3.97 -11.80 17.07
CA LYS A 249 -5.44 -11.58 17.09
C LYS A 249 -6.11 -11.41 15.72
N ILE A 250 -5.34 -11.05 14.66
CA ILE A 250 -5.88 -10.89 13.30
C ILE A 250 -5.76 -12.18 12.51
N GLY A 251 -4.58 -12.77 12.43
CA GLY A 251 -4.38 -14.04 11.74
C GLY A 251 -3.05 -14.15 11.02
N SER A 252 -2.96 -15.15 10.14
CA SER A 252 -1.76 -15.46 9.39
C SER A 252 -2.02 -15.42 7.88
N VAL A 253 -0.97 -15.13 7.12
CA VAL A 253 -0.96 -15.13 5.66
C VAL A 253 0.37 -15.69 5.17
N SER A 254 0.37 -16.36 4.04
CA SER A 254 1.61 -16.86 3.44
C SER A 254 1.63 -16.65 1.93
N THR A 255 2.84 -16.56 1.38
CA THR A 255 3.09 -16.50 -0.06
C THR A 255 4.37 -17.25 -0.39
N LYS A 256 4.42 -17.85 -1.58
CA LYS A 256 5.65 -18.43 -2.11
C LYS A 256 6.33 -17.43 -3.03
N ILE A 257 7.51 -16.99 -2.69
CA ILE A 257 8.37 -16.16 -3.54
C ILE A 257 9.14 -17.06 -4.49
N ILE A 258 9.06 -16.79 -5.81
CA ILE A 258 9.66 -17.56 -6.90
C ILE A 258 10.45 -16.69 -7.87
#